data_18279f79f1be677f3cf1146cab309a3a
#
_entry.id   18279f79f1be677f3cf1146cab309a3a
#
_cell.length_a   1.000
_cell.length_b   1.000
_cell.length_c   1.000
_cell.angle_alpha   90.00
_cell.angle_beta   90.00
_cell.angle_gamma   90.00
#
_symmetry.space_group_name_H-M   'P 1'
#
loop_
_entity.id
_entity.type
_entity.pdbx_description
1 polymer ?
#
loop_
_entity_poly.entity_id
_entity_poly.type
_entity_poly.pdbx_seq_one_letter_code
_entity_poly.pdbx_strand_id
1 'polypeptide(L)'
;MIAAPFSVHPDNVLPTHRINIAEDNYCAAQSFISSTIDPCNNLYMKKYEPGQRRQGAAFLLAQVGAHAAARFAERLAPLRLSPPHAGILRALAKSAGSSQQELASMLKIHSSRLVGLLDELETRGFVKRQENADDRRTYALHLTDEGQAILGEIGRIAKEHQDSLLAPLGKEEREQLTSLLQQIADDQGLTPGVHPGFSRIGRQGRPKC
;
A
#
# COMPACT_ATOMS: atom_id res chain seq x y z
N MET A 1 24.64 45.38 -38.48
CA MET A 1 23.77 45.89 -37.38
C MET A 1 24.14 45.14 -36.13
N ILE A 2 24.76 45.84 -35.22
CA ILE A 2 25.48 45.35 -34.04
C ILE A 2 24.48 45.26 -32.89
N ALA A 3 24.32 44.11 -32.31
CA ALA A 3 23.55 43.94 -31.10
C ALA A 3 24.49 44.05 -29.88
N ALA A 4 24.16 44.97 -28.96
CA ALA A 4 24.90 45.28 -27.76
C ALA A 4 24.68 44.22 -26.66
N PRO A 5 25.61 43.98 -25.74
CA PRO A 5 25.51 43.04 -24.68
C PRO A 5 24.69 43.59 -23.48
N PHE A 6 23.83 42.76 -22.92
CA PHE A 6 23.11 43.05 -21.67
C PHE A 6 24.07 42.99 -20.51
N SER A 7 24.17 44.11 -19.83
CA SER A 7 24.90 44.28 -18.57
C SER A 7 24.10 43.72 -17.40
N VAL A 8 24.66 42.75 -16.69
CA VAL A 8 24.11 42.21 -15.45
C VAL A 8 24.63 43.03 -14.30
N HIS A 9 23.73 43.70 -13.59
CA HIS A 9 24.02 44.47 -12.37
C HIS A 9 24.18 43.51 -11.17
N PRO A 10 25.22 43.60 -10.35
CA PRO A 10 25.47 42.70 -9.22
C PRO A 10 25.00 43.28 -7.88
N ASP A 11 23.73 43.59 -7.71
CA ASP A 11 23.20 44.01 -6.41
C ASP A 11 21.76 43.58 -6.24
N ASN A 12 21.57 42.28 -5.97
CA ASN A 12 20.31 41.78 -5.40
C ASN A 12 20.58 40.59 -4.47
N VAL A 13 21.28 40.88 -3.36
CA VAL A 13 21.46 39.96 -2.26
C VAL A 13 20.24 40.06 -1.36
N LEU A 14 19.34 39.09 -1.48
CA LEU A 14 18.26 38.93 -0.52
C LEU A 14 18.82 38.56 0.86
N PRO A 15 18.35 39.21 1.95
CA PRO A 15 18.82 38.90 3.29
C PRO A 15 18.39 37.48 3.69
N THR A 16 19.38 36.66 4.01
CA THR A 16 19.15 35.35 4.67
C THR A 16 18.66 35.62 6.08
N HIS A 17 17.35 35.60 6.28
CA HIS A 17 16.79 35.52 7.63
C HIS A 17 17.17 34.16 8.22
N ARG A 18 18.23 34.14 9.01
CA ARG A 18 18.45 33.10 10.02
C ARG A 18 17.28 33.17 10.99
N ILE A 19 16.37 32.24 10.89
CA ILE A 19 15.36 32.01 11.93
C ILE A 19 16.12 31.36 13.08
N ASN A 20 16.49 32.21 14.05
CA ASN A 20 16.99 31.78 15.35
C ASN A 20 15.77 31.32 16.15
N ILE A 21 15.47 30.02 16.14
CA ILE A 21 14.45 29.45 17.01
C ILE A 21 15.09 29.41 18.40
N ALA A 22 14.83 30.46 19.14
CA ALA A 22 15.26 30.61 20.52
C ALA A 22 14.68 29.47 21.38
N GLU A 23 15.53 28.93 22.23
CA GLU A 23 15.29 27.84 23.18
C GLU A 23 14.25 28.14 24.27
N ASP A 24 13.60 29.30 24.22
CA ASP A 24 12.79 29.83 25.35
C ASP A 24 11.32 29.32 25.39
N ASN A 25 10.85 28.54 24.40
CA ASN A 25 9.48 28.03 24.42
C ASN A 25 9.33 26.59 24.95
N TYR A 26 10.44 25.97 25.38
CA TYR A 26 10.37 24.58 25.87
C TYR A 26 10.01 24.48 27.36
N CYS A 27 10.25 25.52 28.13
CA CYS A 27 9.97 25.55 29.58
C CYS A 27 8.51 25.87 29.94
N ALA A 28 7.78 26.62 29.10
CA ALA A 28 6.40 27.01 29.38
C ALA A 28 5.38 25.92 29.12
N ALA A 29 5.71 24.92 28.27
CA ALA A 29 4.82 23.81 27.97
C ALA A 29 4.87 22.68 29.00
N GLN A 30 5.89 22.63 29.84
CA GLN A 30 6.02 21.57 30.86
C GLN A 30 5.21 21.82 32.13
N SER A 31 4.82 23.07 32.43
CA SER A 31 4.03 23.36 33.63
C SER A 31 2.53 23.19 33.49
N PHE A 32 2.00 22.97 32.26
CA PHE A 32 0.55 22.81 32.04
C PHE A 32 0.08 21.35 31.91
N ILE A 33 1.01 20.37 31.86
CA ILE A 33 0.70 18.95 31.65
C ILE A 33 0.69 18.15 32.97
N SER A 34 0.98 18.82 34.10
CA SER A 34 1.20 18.15 35.39
C SER A 34 -0.07 17.85 36.21
N SER A 35 -1.28 18.16 35.74
CA SER A 35 -2.48 18.02 36.58
C SER A 35 -3.58 17.07 36.08
N THR A 36 -3.35 16.33 35.00
CA THR A 36 -4.39 15.42 34.47
C THR A 36 -3.82 14.10 33.91
N ILE A 37 -2.80 13.52 34.52
CA ILE A 37 -2.29 12.22 34.10
C ILE A 37 -2.74 11.18 35.15
N ASP A 38 -3.72 10.37 34.79
CA ASP A 38 -4.21 9.21 35.48
C ASP A 38 -3.05 8.21 35.73
N PRO A 39 -2.75 7.82 36.99
CA PRO A 39 -1.61 6.94 37.29
C PRO A 39 -1.74 5.53 36.68
N CYS A 40 -2.90 5.13 36.16
CA CYS A 40 -3.11 3.84 35.53
C CYS A 40 -2.66 3.77 34.06
N ASN A 41 -2.32 4.90 33.41
CA ASN A 41 -1.94 4.94 31.99
C ASN A 41 -0.42 4.93 31.77
N ASN A 42 0.36 4.68 32.81
CA ASN A 42 1.83 4.74 32.77
C ASN A 42 2.50 3.44 32.25
N LEU A 43 1.73 2.46 31.74
CA LEU A 43 2.31 1.21 31.22
C LEU A 43 2.88 1.36 29.81
N TYR A 44 2.49 2.39 29.06
CA TYR A 44 2.87 2.58 27.65
C TYR A 44 4.17 3.37 27.42
N MET A 45 4.68 4.08 28.46
CA MET A 45 5.83 4.99 28.30
C MET A 45 7.19 4.37 28.67
N LYS A 46 7.27 3.08 29.00
CA LYS A 46 8.45 2.48 29.65
C LYS A 46 9.46 1.81 28.73
N LYS A 47 9.58 2.23 27.44
CA LYS A 47 10.61 1.63 26.56
C LYS A 47 11.32 2.60 25.60
N TYR A 48 11.41 3.88 25.89
CA TYR A 48 12.17 4.78 25.02
C TYR A 48 13.23 5.53 25.81
N GLU A 49 14.49 5.23 25.52
CA GLU A 49 15.63 5.99 25.98
C GLU A 49 15.54 7.44 25.43
N PRO A 50 15.80 8.48 26.25
CA PRO A 50 15.86 9.86 25.79
C PRO A 50 17.09 10.03 24.90
N GLY A 51 16.92 10.05 23.57
CA GLY A 51 18.01 10.20 22.60
C GLY A 51 17.76 9.62 21.21
N GLN A 52 16.86 8.65 21.07
CA GLN A 52 16.47 8.14 19.74
C GLN A 52 15.49 9.13 19.08
N ARG A 53 15.92 9.75 17.96
CA ARG A 53 15.01 10.51 17.09
C ARG A 53 13.89 9.57 16.65
N ARG A 54 12.67 9.80 17.13
CA ARG A 54 11.49 9.06 16.71
C ARG A 54 11.34 9.22 15.19
N GLN A 55 11.38 8.13 14.48
CA GLN A 55 11.07 8.13 13.05
C GLN A 55 9.60 8.58 12.86
N GLY A 56 9.38 9.47 11.89
CA GLY A 56 8.03 9.94 11.60
C GLY A 56 7.09 8.81 11.15
N ALA A 57 5.81 8.92 11.48
CA ALA A 57 4.80 7.91 11.14
C ALA A 57 4.77 7.57 9.65
N ALA A 58 4.91 8.56 8.76
CA ALA A 58 4.95 8.35 7.32
C ALA A 58 6.13 7.47 6.89
N PHE A 59 7.31 7.66 7.49
CA PHE A 59 8.48 6.81 7.22
C PHE A 59 8.25 5.38 7.71
N LEU A 60 7.73 5.20 8.92
CA LEU A 60 7.40 3.88 9.46
C LEU A 60 6.34 3.16 8.63
N LEU A 61 5.30 3.86 8.18
CA LEU A 61 4.29 3.31 7.26
C LEU A 61 4.92 2.82 5.95
N ALA A 62 5.82 3.60 5.37
CA ALA A 62 6.52 3.21 4.14
C ALA A 62 7.41 1.99 4.36
N GLN A 63 8.17 1.96 5.46
CA GLN A 63 9.08 0.87 5.80
C GLN A 63 8.33 -0.43 6.11
N VAL A 64 7.34 -0.36 7.01
CA VAL A 64 6.52 -1.53 7.39
C VAL A 64 5.70 -2.02 6.20
N GLY A 65 5.11 -1.12 5.42
CA GLY A 65 4.34 -1.47 4.23
C GLY A 65 5.18 -2.16 3.16
N ALA A 66 6.40 -1.69 2.90
CA ALA A 66 7.32 -2.33 1.96
C ALA A 66 7.74 -3.72 2.45
N HIS A 67 8.07 -3.85 3.74
CA HIS A 67 8.40 -5.14 4.36
C HIS A 67 7.22 -6.12 4.30
N ALA A 68 6.01 -5.69 4.67
CA ALA A 68 4.80 -6.51 4.62
C ALA A 68 4.53 -7.01 3.20
N ALA A 69 4.62 -6.13 2.19
CA ALA A 69 4.41 -6.51 0.80
C ALA A 69 5.43 -7.55 0.30
N ALA A 70 6.71 -7.40 0.66
CA ALA A 70 7.76 -8.36 0.32
C ALA A 70 7.50 -9.73 0.97
N ARG A 71 7.24 -9.75 2.27
CA ARG A 71 6.96 -10.99 3.02
C ARG A 71 5.71 -11.71 2.51
N PHE A 72 4.67 -10.97 2.11
CA PHE A 72 3.50 -11.59 1.51
C PHE A 72 3.81 -12.23 0.16
N ALA A 73 4.59 -11.58 -0.68
CA ALA A 73 5.04 -12.14 -1.95
C ALA A 73 5.86 -13.43 -1.75
N GLU A 74 6.78 -13.45 -0.79
CA GLU A 74 7.56 -14.65 -0.43
C GLU A 74 6.68 -15.81 0.02
N ARG A 75 5.63 -15.55 0.80
CA ARG A 75 4.67 -16.59 1.25
C ARG A 75 3.81 -17.16 0.11
N LEU A 76 3.56 -16.38 -0.95
CA LEU A 76 2.84 -16.83 -2.13
C LEU A 76 3.73 -17.58 -3.13
N ALA A 77 5.04 -17.41 -3.07
CA ALA A 77 5.99 -18.00 -4.02
C ALA A 77 5.92 -19.54 -4.14
N PRO A 78 5.72 -20.33 -3.05
CA PRO A 78 5.54 -21.77 -3.15
C PRO A 78 4.35 -22.20 -4.01
N LEU A 79 3.30 -21.36 -4.04
CA LEU A 79 2.14 -21.55 -4.91
C LEU A 79 2.40 -21.06 -6.35
N ARG A 80 3.59 -20.57 -6.65
CA ARG A 80 3.93 -19.87 -7.91
C ARG A 80 2.94 -18.74 -8.23
N LEU A 81 2.47 -18.05 -7.20
CA LEU A 81 1.56 -16.90 -7.32
C LEU A 81 2.27 -15.63 -6.85
N SER A 82 1.83 -14.52 -7.41
CA SER A 82 2.22 -13.19 -6.95
C SER A 82 1.03 -12.48 -6.29
N PRO A 83 1.25 -11.41 -5.50
CA PRO A 83 0.17 -10.62 -4.93
C PRO A 83 -0.88 -10.11 -5.96
N PRO A 84 -0.52 -9.71 -7.20
CA PRO A 84 -1.48 -9.43 -8.25
C PRO A 84 -2.40 -10.60 -8.59
N HIS A 85 -1.87 -11.83 -8.73
CA HIS A 85 -2.70 -13.02 -8.96
C HIS A 85 -3.72 -13.24 -7.84
N ALA A 86 -3.28 -13.14 -6.59
CA ALA A 86 -4.18 -13.23 -5.43
C ALA A 86 -5.27 -12.14 -5.44
N GLY A 87 -4.91 -10.92 -5.86
CA GLY A 87 -5.86 -9.81 -6.02
C GLY A 87 -6.92 -10.08 -7.10
N ILE A 88 -6.52 -10.63 -8.24
CA ILE A 88 -7.43 -11.00 -9.35
C ILE A 88 -8.40 -12.10 -8.90
N LEU A 89 -7.89 -13.19 -8.32
CA LEU A 89 -8.72 -14.30 -7.84
C LEU A 89 -9.75 -13.81 -6.80
N ARG A 90 -9.33 -12.96 -5.87
CA ARG A 90 -10.24 -12.37 -4.87
C ARG A 90 -11.29 -11.43 -5.48
N ALA A 91 -10.92 -10.65 -6.50
CA ALA A 91 -11.87 -9.80 -7.21
C ALA A 91 -12.92 -10.62 -7.95
N LEU A 92 -12.50 -11.69 -8.66
CA LEU A 92 -13.41 -12.60 -9.36
C LEU A 92 -14.34 -13.36 -8.41
N ALA A 93 -13.91 -13.72 -7.21
CA ALA A 93 -14.77 -14.33 -6.20
C ALA A 93 -15.91 -13.40 -5.75
N LYS A 94 -15.68 -12.08 -5.79
CA LYS A 94 -16.70 -11.07 -5.43
C LYS A 94 -17.59 -10.66 -6.59
N SER A 95 -17.10 -10.78 -7.82
CA SER A 95 -17.72 -10.28 -9.04
C SER A 95 -17.58 -11.32 -10.15
N ALA A 96 -18.16 -12.51 -9.92
CA ALA A 96 -18.18 -13.58 -10.90
C ALA A 96 -18.93 -13.12 -12.17
N GLY A 97 -18.41 -13.49 -13.34
CA GLY A 97 -18.98 -13.09 -14.62
C GLY A 97 -18.56 -11.71 -15.12
N SER A 98 -17.72 -10.99 -14.36
CA SER A 98 -17.19 -9.70 -14.84
C SER A 98 -16.41 -9.87 -16.14
N SER A 99 -16.54 -8.90 -17.02
CA SER A 99 -15.70 -8.78 -18.19
C SER A 99 -14.27 -8.37 -17.79
N GLN A 100 -13.33 -8.59 -18.69
CA GLN A 100 -11.94 -8.16 -18.49
C GLN A 100 -11.81 -6.65 -18.29
N GLN A 101 -12.64 -5.84 -18.95
CA GLN A 101 -12.63 -4.38 -18.79
C GLN A 101 -13.12 -3.94 -17.42
N GLU A 102 -14.22 -4.54 -16.93
CA GLU A 102 -14.74 -4.27 -15.59
C GLU A 102 -13.73 -4.67 -14.53
N LEU A 103 -13.11 -5.84 -14.66
CA LEU A 103 -12.07 -6.29 -13.74
C LEU A 103 -10.85 -5.36 -13.74
N ALA A 104 -10.41 -4.90 -14.92
CA ALA A 104 -9.31 -3.94 -15.03
C ALA A 104 -9.65 -2.60 -14.34
N SER A 105 -10.88 -2.13 -14.52
CA SER A 105 -11.40 -0.92 -13.87
C SER A 105 -11.44 -1.06 -12.34
N MET A 106 -11.98 -2.18 -11.83
CA MET A 106 -12.03 -2.47 -10.39
C MET A 106 -10.65 -2.52 -9.75
N LEU A 107 -9.68 -3.12 -10.43
CA LEU A 107 -8.31 -3.25 -9.93
C LEU A 107 -7.44 -2.03 -10.22
N LYS A 108 -7.98 -1.03 -10.95
CA LYS A 108 -7.26 0.18 -11.40
C LYS A 108 -5.94 -0.15 -12.11
N ILE A 109 -5.96 -1.14 -12.97
CA ILE A 109 -4.81 -1.56 -13.78
C ILE A 109 -5.12 -1.45 -15.27
N HIS A 110 -4.07 -1.34 -16.07
CA HIS A 110 -4.21 -1.30 -17.52
C HIS A 110 -4.69 -2.65 -18.06
N SER A 111 -5.67 -2.67 -18.98
CA SER A 111 -6.23 -3.91 -19.53
C SER A 111 -5.17 -4.83 -20.14
N SER A 112 -4.17 -4.26 -20.86
CA SER A 112 -3.07 -5.05 -21.44
C SER A 112 -2.24 -5.80 -20.40
N ARG A 113 -2.15 -5.28 -19.18
CA ARG A 113 -1.44 -5.91 -18.06
C ARG A 113 -2.26 -7.00 -17.41
N LEU A 114 -3.58 -6.78 -17.34
CA LEU A 114 -4.51 -7.78 -16.82
C LEU A 114 -4.55 -9.03 -17.72
N VAL A 115 -4.44 -8.84 -19.05
CA VAL A 115 -4.44 -9.98 -20.01
C VAL A 115 -3.38 -11.00 -19.63
N GLY A 116 -2.10 -10.59 -19.51
CA GLY A 116 -1.02 -11.54 -19.21
C GLY A 116 -1.24 -12.29 -17.88
N LEU A 117 -1.72 -11.59 -16.84
CA LEU A 117 -2.01 -12.22 -15.55
C LEU A 117 -3.19 -13.20 -15.62
N LEU A 118 -4.22 -12.88 -16.42
CA LEU A 118 -5.35 -13.76 -16.64
C LEU A 118 -4.95 -15.00 -17.46
N ASP A 119 -4.11 -14.82 -18.49
CA ASP A 119 -3.62 -15.92 -19.31
C ASP A 119 -2.81 -16.93 -18.47
N GLU A 120 -1.97 -16.42 -17.55
CA GLU A 120 -1.25 -17.26 -16.59
C GLU A 120 -2.21 -18.02 -15.66
N LEU A 121 -3.25 -17.37 -15.12
CA LEU A 121 -4.24 -18.00 -14.25
C LEU A 121 -5.11 -19.02 -15.00
N GLU A 122 -5.49 -18.73 -16.24
CA GLU A 122 -6.26 -19.63 -17.10
C GLU A 122 -5.44 -20.85 -17.50
N THR A 123 -4.18 -20.67 -17.93
CA THR A 123 -3.26 -21.78 -18.23
C THR A 123 -3.09 -22.72 -17.04
N ARG A 124 -3.21 -22.20 -15.83
CA ARG A 124 -3.14 -22.97 -14.58
C ARG A 124 -4.48 -23.55 -14.14
N GLY A 125 -5.53 -23.31 -14.89
CA GLY A 125 -6.85 -23.82 -14.60
C GLY A 125 -7.59 -23.15 -13.45
N PHE A 126 -7.14 -21.98 -12.98
CA PHE A 126 -7.78 -21.26 -11.86
C PHE A 126 -8.90 -20.33 -12.29
N VAL A 127 -8.85 -19.88 -13.53
CA VAL A 127 -9.83 -18.98 -14.15
C VAL A 127 -10.25 -19.58 -15.47
N LYS A 128 -11.51 -19.38 -15.85
CA LYS A 128 -12.04 -19.71 -17.16
C LYS A 128 -12.73 -18.51 -17.78
N ARG A 129 -12.59 -18.36 -19.09
CA ARG A 129 -13.35 -17.43 -19.91
C ARG A 129 -14.55 -18.17 -20.50
N GLN A 130 -15.74 -17.61 -20.34
CA GLN A 130 -16.96 -18.10 -20.96
C GLN A 130 -17.54 -17.01 -21.85
N GLU A 131 -18.15 -17.39 -22.97
CA GLU A 131 -18.89 -16.43 -23.78
C GLU A 131 -19.97 -15.76 -22.93
N ASN A 132 -20.05 -14.45 -22.99
CA ASN A 132 -21.09 -13.72 -22.28
C ASN A 132 -22.41 -13.94 -23.02
N ALA A 133 -23.43 -14.42 -22.30
CA ALA A 133 -24.75 -14.69 -22.86
C ALA A 133 -25.42 -13.40 -23.41
N ASP A 134 -25.13 -12.26 -22.80
CA ASP A 134 -25.73 -10.97 -23.14
C ASP A 134 -24.92 -10.21 -24.23
N ASP A 135 -23.64 -10.45 -24.34
CA ASP A 135 -22.77 -9.86 -25.38
C ASP A 135 -21.67 -10.84 -25.82
N ARG A 136 -21.90 -11.50 -26.96
CA ARG A 136 -20.95 -12.46 -27.56
C ARG A 136 -19.60 -11.87 -27.95
N ARG A 137 -19.41 -10.55 -27.85
CA ARG A 137 -18.14 -9.86 -28.10
C ARG A 137 -17.24 -9.80 -26.87
N THR A 138 -17.78 -10.17 -25.72
CA THR A 138 -17.06 -10.12 -24.43
C THR A 138 -17.09 -11.47 -23.77
N TYR A 139 -16.03 -11.77 -23.03
CA TYR A 139 -15.93 -12.98 -22.20
C TYR A 139 -16.22 -12.62 -20.76
N ALA A 140 -17.06 -13.44 -20.12
CA ALA A 140 -17.28 -13.45 -18.69
C ALA A 140 -16.18 -14.28 -18.01
N LEU A 141 -15.57 -13.73 -16.96
CA LEU A 141 -14.51 -14.38 -16.21
C LEU A 141 -15.07 -15.05 -14.97
N HIS A 142 -14.70 -16.31 -14.77
CA HIS A 142 -15.14 -17.11 -13.63
C HIS A 142 -13.96 -17.83 -12.98
N LEU A 143 -14.04 -18.03 -11.67
CA LEU A 143 -13.18 -18.99 -10.98
C LEU A 143 -13.64 -20.41 -11.33
N THR A 144 -12.69 -21.31 -11.44
CA THR A 144 -12.92 -22.76 -11.44
C THR A 144 -12.99 -23.29 -10.00
N ASP A 145 -13.27 -24.57 -9.82
CA ASP A 145 -13.21 -25.20 -8.49
C ASP A 145 -11.79 -25.19 -7.95
N GLU A 146 -10.78 -25.40 -8.81
CA GLU A 146 -9.36 -25.24 -8.46
C GLU A 146 -9.02 -23.79 -8.11
N GLY A 147 -9.63 -22.82 -8.83
CA GLY A 147 -9.52 -21.40 -8.52
C GLY A 147 -10.11 -21.05 -7.16
N GLN A 148 -11.21 -21.65 -6.77
CA GLN A 148 -11.80 -21.50 -5.43
C GLN A 148 -10.91 -22.14 -4.34
N ALA A 149 -10.38 -23.33 -4.59
CA ALA A 149 -9.50 -24.03 -3.66
C ALA A 149 -8.22 -23.22 -3.40
N ILE A 150 -7.56 -22.72 -4.46
CA ILE A 150 -6.35 -21.92 -4.31
C ILE A 150 -6.62 -20.57 -3.64
N LEU A 151 -7.81 -19.99 -3.84
CA LEU A 151 -8.22 -18.76 -3.14
C LEU A 151 -8.36 -19.01 -1.63
N GLY A 152 -8.87 -20.17 -1.22
CA GLY A 152 -8.91 -20.59 0.18
C GLY A 152 -7.51 -20.66 0.80
N GLU A 153 -6.55 -21.25 0.08
CA GLU A 153 -5.15 -21.32 0.52
C GLU A 153 -4.50 -19.95 0.61
N ILE A 154 -4.77 -19.06 -0.35
CA ILE A 154 -4.32 -17.66 -0.29
C ILE A 154 -4.90 -16.97 0.96
N GLY A 155 -6.16 -17.24 1.31
CA GLY A 155 -6.81 -16.71 2.50
C GLY A 155 -6.10 -17.15 3.79
N ARG A 156 -5.72 -18.43 3.88
CA ARG A 156 -4.94 -18.98 4.99
C ARG A 156 -3.58 -18.29 5.11
N ILE A 157 -2.85 -18.18 4.01
CA ILE A 157 -1.54 -17.49 3.95
C ILE A 157 -1.66 -16.02 4.36
N ALA A 158 -2.70 -15.33 3.90
CA ALA A 158 -2.93 -13.93 4.25
C ALA A 158 -3.19 -13.77 5.76
N LYS A 159 -3.96 -14.67 6.37
CA LYS A 159 -4.20 -14.69 7.80
C LYS A 159 -2.91 -14.91 8.58
N GLU A 160 -2.13 -15.92 8.23
CA GLU A 160 -0.85 -16.22 8.87
C GLU A 160 0.17 -15.07 8.72
N HIS A 161 0.17 -14.43 7.55
CA HIS A 161 0.98 -13.24 7.31
C HIS A 161 0.60 -12.10 8.24
N GLN A 162 -0.69 -11.80 8.36
CA GLN A 162 -1.20 -10.78 9.26
C GLN A 162 -0.85 -11.09 10.73
N ASP A 163 -1.10 -12.32 11.18
CA ASP A 163 -0.83 -12.75 12.55
C ASP A 163 0.67 -12.63 12.88
N SER A 164 1.54 -13.03 11.95
CA SER A 164 2.99 -12.91 12.08
C SER A 164 3.49 -11.47 12.11
N LEU A 165 2.95 -10.62 11.22
CA LEU A 165 3.35 -9.20 11.11
C LEU A 165 2.95 -8.40 12.35
N LEU A 166 1.76 -8.68 12.87
CA LEU A 166 1.17 -7.98 14.01
C LEU A 166 1.38 -8.73 15.35
N ALA A 167 2.25 -9.74 15.39
CA ALA A 167 2.52 -10.51 16.61
C ALA A 167 2.89 -9.67 17.84
N PRO A 168 3.64 -8.54 17.69
CA PRO A 168 3.97 -7.69 18.84
C PRO A 168 2.79 -6.95 19.47
N LEU A 169 1.62 -6.89 18.79
CA LEU A 169 0.46 -6.10 19.19
C LEU A 169 -0.61 -6.98 19.84
N GLY A 170 -1.22 -6.49 20.92
CA GLY A 170 -2.43 -7.05 21.52
C GLY A 170 -3.66 -6.88 20.61
N LYS A 171 -4.79 -7.48 21.00
CA LYS A 171 -6.02 -7.46 20.20
C LYS A 171 -6.52 -6.03 19.96
N GLU A 172 -6.63 -5.26 21.02
CA GLU A 172 -7.13 -3.87 21.00
C GLU A 172 -6.22 -2.97 20.15
N GLU A 173 -4.90 -3.17 20.26
CA GLU A 173 -3.90 -2.42 19.50
C GLU A 173 -3.98 -2.74 18.00
N ARG A 174 -4.25 -3.99 17.63
CA ARG A 174 -4.45 -4.39 16.22
C ARG A 174 -5.71 -3.75 15.64
N GLU A 175 -6.80 -3.72 16.41
CA GLU A 175 -8.05 -3.09 16.02
C GLU A 175 -7.87 -1.58 15.84
N GLN A 176 -7.19 -0.92 16.78
CA GLN A 176 -6.88 0.50 16.71
C GLN A 176 -5.98 0.84 15.50
N LEU A 177 -4.91 0.07 15.29
CA LEU A 177 -4.02 0.24 14.13
C LEU A 177 -4.78 0.09 12.83
N THR A 178 -5.64 -0.92 12.72
CA THR A 178 -6.46 -1.15 11.53
C THR A 178 -7.37 0.03 11.26
N SER A 179 -8.05 0.56 12.29
CA SER A 179 -8.93 1.73 12.18
C SER A 179 -8.17 2.98 11.72
N LEU A 180 -7.00 3.25 12.30
CA LEU A 180 -6.18 4.41 11.94
C LEU A 180 -5.65 4.31 10.50
N LEU A 181 -5.20 3.13 10.09
CA LEU A 181 -4.75 2.89 8.72
C LEU A 181 -5.90 3.02 7.71
N GLN A 182 -7.12 2.56 8.08
CA GLN A 182 -8.29 2.70 7.22
C GLN A 182 -8.66 4.18 7.05
N GLN A 183 -8.67 4.98 8.11
CA GLN A 183 -8.95 6.42 8.04
C GLN A 183 -7.95 7.13 7.08
N ILE A 184 -6.67 6.80 7.18
CA ILE A 184 -5.64 7.36 6.30
C ILE A 184 -5.89 6.90 4.85
N ALA A 185 -6.21 5.61 4.63
CA ALA A 185 -6.46 5.08 3.31
C ALA A 185 -7.67 5.74 2.63
N ASP A 186 -8.74 5.97 3.38
CA ASP A 186 -9.97 6.60 2.90
C ASP A 186 -9.73 8.07 2.54
N ASP A 187 -9.04 8.83 3.41
CA ASP A 187 -8.66 10.23 3.17
C ASP A 187 -7.77 10.37 1.92
N GLN A 188 -6.83 9.45 1.74
CA GLN A 188 -5.94 9.43 0.56
C GLN A 188 -6.60 8.83 -0.70
N GLY A 189 -7.87 8.47 -0.67
CA GLY A 189 -8.61 7.91 -1.80
C GLY A 189 -8.06 6.58 -2.31
N LEU A 190 -7.46 5.76 -1.43
CA LEU A 190 -6.94 4.44 -1.81
C LEU A 190 -8.08 3.48 -2.12
N THR A 191 -7.95 2.72 -3.18
CA THR A 191 -8.99 1.76 -3.57
C THR A 191 -8.96 0.54 -2.63
N PRO A 192 -10.08 0.24 -1.94
CA PRO A 192 -10.15 -0.89 -1.03
C PRO A 192 -9.80 -2.21 -1.71
N GLY A 193 -8.94 -2.99 -1.08
CA GLY A 193 -8.59 -4.33 -1.55
C GLY A 193 -7.66 -4.42 -2.75
N VAL A 194 -7.21 -3.30 -3.31
CA VAL A 194 -6.21 -3.27 -4.39
C VAL A 194 -4.81 -3.30 -3.80
N HIS A 195 -4.07 -4.38 -4.07
CA HIS A 195 -2.71 -4.53 -3.55
C HIS A 195 -1.73 -3.58 -4.27
N PRO A 196 -0.81 -2.89 -3.55
CA PRO A 196 0.15 -1.97 -4.15
C PRO A 196 1.09 -2.62 -5.18
N GLY A 197 1.20 -3.95 -5.19
CA GLY A 197 1.91 -4.72 -6.21
C GLY A 197 1.40 -4.49 -7.63
N PHE A 198 0.13 -4.12 -7.82
CA PHE A 198 -0.40 -3.79 -9.14
C PHE A 198 0.28 -2.55 -9.75
N SER A 199 0.66 -1.56 -8.97
CA SER A 199 1.34 -0.34 -9.44
C SER A 199 2.81 -0.58 -9.80
N ARG A 200 3.45 -1.62 -9.25
CA ARG A 200 4.87 -1.95 -9.49
C ARG A 200 5.11 -2.76 -10.78
N ILE A 201 4.11 -3.44 -11.30
CA ILE A 201 4.21 -4.26 -12.51
C ILE A 201 4.30 -3.34 -13.76
N GLY A 202 5.33 -2.60 -13.98
CA GLY A 202 5.46 -1.74 -15.17
C GLY A 202 6.59 -0.75 -15.11
N ARG A 203 7.32 -0.75 -13.99
CA ARG A 203 8.55 0.02 -13.85
C ARG A 203 9.83 -0.80 -14.04
N GLN A 204 9.73 -2.10 -14.30
CA GLN A 204 10.90 -2.87 -14.72
C GLN A 204 11.22 -2.45 -16.15
N GLY A 205 12.32 -1.70 -16.26
CA GLY A 205 12.71 -0.93 -17.41
C GLY A 205 12.77 -1.73 -18.70
N ARG A 206 12.32 -1.09 -19.77
CA ARG A 206 12.98 -1.27 -21.06
C ARG A 206 14.46 -0.96 -20.85
N PRO A 207 15.39 -1.87 -21.19
CA PRO A 207 16.78 -1.48 -21.34
C PRO A 207 16.81 -0.36 -22.38
N LYS A 208 17.37 0.77 -22.00
CA LYS A 208 17.70 1.83 -22.98
C LYS A 208 18.79 1.25 -23.88
N CYS A 209 18.45 1.01 -25.15
CA CYS A 209 19.44 0.89 -26.20
C CYS A 209 20.11 2.25 -26.42
#